data_fba9d0bea6c1f1770c685a5cd8bc1e56
#
_entry.id   fba9d0bea6c1f1770c685a5cd8bc1e56
#
_cell.length_a   1.000
_cell.length_b   1.000
_cell.length_c   1.000
_cell.angle_alpha   90.00
_cell.angle_beta   90.00
_cell.angle_gamma   90.00
#
_symmetry.space_group_name_H-M   'P 1'
#
loop_
_entity.id
_entity.type
_entity.pdbx_description
1 polymer ?
#
loop_
_entity_poly.entity_id
_entity_poly.type
_entity_poly.pdbx_seq_one_letter_code
_entity_poly.pdbx_strand_id
1 'polypeptide(L)'
;MKHNRIFRRRSYRLSALRASLRDVTPTARQWGFPFAMRIQPKLLSTFTLVNVVDDEGYYLVGRIALLVDAVLQGRLPRRLVSHGNYIGFNFRITVQHRRKDAPEILELEAVIGPCDGRRLAAYVWLIEPPSDPPF
;
A
#
# COMPACT_ATOMS: atom_id res chain seq x y z
N MET A 1 -3.76 12.68 23.11
CA MET A 1 -2.56 12.84 22.29
C MET A 1 -2.87 12.60 20.82
N LYS A 2 -2.33 13.45 19.96
CA LYS A 2 -2.64 13.41 18.52
C LYS A 2 -2.27 12.08 17.85
N HIS A 3 -1.23 11.40 18.31
CA HIS A 3 -0.80 10.11 17.74
C HIS A 3 -1.81 9.00 17.97
N ASN A 4 -2.43 8.92 19.13
CA ASN A 4 -3.43 7.88 19.42
C ASN A 4 -4.71 8.04 18.59
N ARG A 5 -5.10 9.29 18.29
CA ARG A 5 -6.26 9.57 17.44
C ARG A 5 -6.03 9.12 15.99
N ILE A 6 -4.82 9.38 15.48
CA ILE A 6 -4.45 8.97 14.11
C ILE A 6 -4.47 7.44 14.02
N PHE A 7 -3.93 6.73 15.00
CA PHE A 7 -3.94 5.28 15.03
C PHE A 7 -5.33 4.68 15.18
N ARG A 8 -6.17 5.26 16.02
CA ARG A 8 -7.57 4.82 16.13
C ARG A 8 -8.30 4.95 14.81
N ARG A 9 -8.11 6.05 14.09
CA ARG A 9 -8.67 6.23 12.76
C ARG A 9 -8.11 5.23 11.77
N ARG A 10 -6.82 4.94 11.82
CA ARG A 10 -6.18 3.95 10.93
C ARG A 10 -6.65 2.54 11.24
N SER A 11 -6.71 2.15 12.51
CA SER A 11 -7.23 0.83 12.91
C SER A 11 -8.67 0.65 12.49
N TYR A 12 -9.49 1.68 12.65
CA TYR A 12 -10.89 1.68 12.24
C TYR A 12 -11.02 1.59 10.73
N ARG A 13 -10.21 2.37 9.99
CA ARG A 13 -10.13 2.29 8.54
C ARG A 13 -9.65 0.92 8.08
N LEU A 14 -8.66 0.35 8.74
CA LEU A 14 -8.14 -0.96 8.38
C LEU A 14 -9.22 -2.04 8.50
N SER A 15 -9.99 -2.02 9.57
CA SER A 15 -11.10 -2.95 9.77
C SER A 15 -12.18 -2.78 8.71
N ALA A 16 -12.51 -1.54 8.35
CA ALA A 16 -13.47 -1.24 7.30
C ALA A 16 -12.94 -1.57 5.90
N LEU A 17 -11.65 -1.36 5.67
CA LEU A 17 -11.01 -1.58 4.37
C LEU A 17 -10.66 -3.04 4.11
N ARG A 18 -10.49 -3.86 5.16
CA ARG A 18 -10.12 -5.28 5.00
C ARG A 18 -11.03 -6.03 4.03
N ALA A 19 -12.32 -5.77 4.10
CA ALA A 19 -13.30 -6.41 3.22
C ALA A 19 -13.21 -5.92 1.77
N SER A 20 -12.64 -4.73 1.53
CA SER A 20 -12.55 -4.11 0.20
C SER A 20 -11.17 -4.23 -0.43
N LEU A 21 -10.15 -4.71 0.28
CA LEU A 21 -8.82 -4.88 -0.28
C LEU A 21 -8.71 -6.21 -1.02
N ARG A 22 -8.12 -6.16 -2.20
CA ARG A 22 -7.91 -7.34 -3.02
C ARG A 22 -6.68 -8.10 -2.55
N ASP A 23 -6.80 -9.42 -2.42
CA ASP A 23 -5.68 -10.30 -2.10
C ASP A 23 -4.82 -10.49 -3.35
N VAL A 24 -3.57 -10.06 -3.28
CA VAL A 24 -2.58 -10.19 -4.34
C VAL A 24 -1.39 -11.03 -3.89
N THR A 25 -1.57 -11.80 -2.84
CA THR A 25 -0.51 -12.63 -2.27
C THR A 25 0.18 -13.52 -3.29
N PRO A 26 -0.53 -14.23 -4.19
CA PRO A 26 0.16 -15.07 -5.18
C PRO A 26 1.11 -14.28 -6.08
N THR A 27 0.67 -13.11 -6.55
CA THR A 27 1.50 -12.25 -7.40
C THR A 27 2.68 -11.67 -6.61
N ALA A 28 2.43 -11.19 -5.40
CA ALA A 28 3.49 -10.65 -4.55
C ALA A 28 4.57 -11.69 -4.25
N ARG A 29 4.18 -12.94 -4.03
CA ARG A 29 5.12 -14.05 -3.81
C ARG A 29 5.98 -14.34 -5.02
N GLN A 30 5.44 -14.23 -6.22
CA GLN A 30 6.23 -14.35 -7.45
C GLN A 30 7.36 -13.33 -7.52
N TRP A 31 7.17 -12.17 -6.90
CA TRP A 31 8.18 -11.13 -6.79
C TRP A 31 9.07 -11.26 -5.53
N GLY A 32 8.90 -12.33 -4.77
CA GLY A 32 9.70 -12.61 -3.59
C GLY A 32 9.21 -12.01 -2.29
N PHE A 33 7.99 -11.46 -2.25
CA PHE A 33 7.45 -10.89 -1.02
C PHE A 33 7.10 -12.01 -0.03
N PRO A 34 7.57 -11.93 1.24
CA PRO A 34 7.45 -13.05 2.17
C PRO A 34 6.10 -13.15 2.88
N PHE A 35 5.27 -12.11 2.82
CA PHE A 35 4.00 -12.07 3.55
C PHE A 35 2.82 -12.09 2.61
N ALA A 36 1.62 -12.27 3.15
CA ALA A 36 0.40 -11.97 2.43
C ALA A 36 0.35 -10.47 2.09
N MET A 37 -0.27 -10.12 0.98
CA MET A 37 -0.42 -8.73 0.56
C MET A 37 -1.84 -8.49 0.05
N ARG A 38 -2.42 -7.39 0.52
CA ARG A 38 -3.72 -6.92 0.05
C ARG A 38 -3.60 -5.47 -0.38
N ILE A 39 -4.13 -5.16 -1.54
CA ILE A 39 -4.00 -3.84 -2.15
C ILE A 39 -5.38 -3.31 -2.50
N GLN A 40 -5.54 -2.00 -2.37
CA GLN A 40 -6.75 -1.31 -2.79
C GLN A 40 -6.99 -1.52 -4.29
N PRO A 41 -8.17 -2.05 -4.68
CA PRO A 41 -8.43 -2.36 -6.10
C PRO A 41 -8.31 -1.16 -7.02
N LYS A 42 -8.68 0.02 -6.54
CA LYS A 42 -8.57 1.28 -7.31
C LYS A 42 -7.15 1.55 -7.79
N LEU A 43 -6.13 1.21 -7.00
CA LEU A 43 -4.73 1.35 -7.43
C LEU A 43 -4.44 0.54 -8.69
N LEU A 44 -4.88 -0.71 -8.71
CA LEU A 44 -4.60 -1.62 -9.81
C LEU A 44 -5.41 -1.31 -11.06
N SER A 45 -6.63 -0.82 -10.90
CA SER A 45 -7.51 -0.49 -12.03
C SER A 45 -7.21 0.87 -12.66
N THR A 46 -6.64 1.80 -11.90
CA THR A 46 -6.42 3.19 -12.35
C THR A 46 -5.01 3.41 -12.88
N PHE A 47 -4.01 2.72 -12.31
CA PHE A 47 -2.60 3.01 -12.57
C PHE A 47 -1.86 1.78 -13.08
N THR A 48 -0.77 2.05 -13.79
CA THR A 48 0.23 1.07 -14.21
C THR A 48 1.61 1.69 -14.01
N LEU A 49 2.65 0.88 -14.09
CA LEU A 49 4.01 1.43 -14.12
C LEU A 49 4.22 2.19 -15.44
N VAL A 50 5.10 3.19 -15.41
CA VAL A 50 5.42 4.01 -16.59
C VAL A 50 6.02 3.09 -17.68
N ASN A 51 5.50 3.22 -18.90
CA ASN A 51 5.94 2.47 -20.07
C ASN A 51 5.75 0.95 -19.96
N VAL A 52 4.83 0.49 -19.14
CA VAL A 52 4.52 -0.94 -19.01
C VAL A 52 3.06 -1.16 -19.38
N VAL A 53 2.82 -2.10 -20.28
CA VAL A 53 1.48 -2.60 -20.55
C VAL A 53 1.21 -3.73 -19.57
N ASP A 54 0.28 -3.48 -18.66
CA ASP A 54 0.02 -4.40 -17.56
C ASP A 54 -1.48 -4.43 -17.26
N ASP A 55 -2.17 -5.39 -17.85
CA ASP A 55 -3.62 -5.46 -17.78
C ASP A 55 -4.18 -5.83 -16.41
N GLU A 56 -3.39 -6.55 -15.59
CA GLU A 56 -3.85 -7.08 -14.31
C GLU A 56 -3.11 -6.52 -13.09
N GLY A 57 -2.21 -5.57 -13.29
CA GLY A 57 -1.44 -4.99 -12.21
C GLY A 57 -0.26 -5.84 -11.75
N TYR A 58 0.17 -6.82 -12.54
CA TYR A 58 1.26 -7.73 -12.18
C TYR A 58 2.55 -6.99 -11.81
N TYR A 59 2.97 -6.06 -12.67
CA TYR A 59 4.19 -5.29 -12.45
C TYR A 59 4.01 -4.23 -11.35
N LEU A 60 2.82 -3.64 -11.25
CA LEU A 60 2.53 -2.68 -10.20
C LEU A 60 2.57 -3.34 -8.82
N VAL A 61 1.95 -4.52 -8.67
CA VAL A 61 2.05 -5.30 -7.44
C VAL A 61 3.51 -5.63 -7.12
N GLY A 62 4.28 -6.02 -8.12
CA GLY A 62 5.71 -6.33 -7.93
C GLY A 62 6.49 -5.12 -7.43
N ARG A 63 6.27 -3.94 -8.00
CA ARG A 63 6.94 -2.72 -7.57
C ARG A 63 6.56 -2.36 -6.14
N ILE A 64 5.28 -2.44 -5.80
CA ILE A 64 4.80 -2.18 -4.44
C ILE A 64 5.45 -3.17 -3.46
N ALA A 65 5.45 -4.45 -3.80
CA ALA A 65 6.05 -5.49 -2.95
C ALA A 65 7.54 -5.23 -2.72
N LEU A 66 8.29 -4.87 -3.75
CA LEU A 66 9.72 -4.56 -3.63
C LEU A 66 9.97 -3.33 -2.75
N LEU A 67 9.17 -2.29 -2.89
CA LEU A 67 9.31 -1.08 -2.08
C LEU A 67 8.96 -1.34 -0.62
N VAL A 68 7.88 -2.05 -0.34
CA VAL A 68 7.49 -2.42 1.03
C VAL A 68 8.58 -3.27 1.67
N ASP A 69 9.07 -4.27 0.96
CA ASP A 69 10.14 -5.14 1.47
C ASP A 69 11.43 -4.36 1.73
N ALA A 70 11.79 -3.43 0.85
CA ALA A 70 12.97 -2.57 1.03
C ALA A 70 12.87 -1.71 2.30
N VAL A 71 11.68 -1.19 2.60
CA VAL A 71 11.46 -0.44 3.85
C VAL A 71 11.60 -1.35 5.07
N LEU A 72 10.98 -2.53 5.02
CA LEU A 72 11.04 -3.49 6.13
C LEU A 72 12.45 -3.98 6.41
N GLN A 73 13.28 -4.10 5.39
CA GLN A 73 14.68 -4.50 5.51
C GLN A 73 15.65 -3.34 5.78
N GLY A 74 15.13 -2.13 5.91
CA GLY A 74 15.95 -0.95 6.17
C GLY A 74 16.76 -0.44 4.96
N ARG A 75 16.53 -0.97 3.76
CA ARG A 75 17.22 -0.52 2.54
C ARG A 75 16.64 0.78 1.98
N LEU A 76 15.38 1.05 2.26
CA LEU A 76 14.70 2.28 1.92
C LEU A 76 14.24 2.93 3.23
N PRO A 77 14.92 4.01 3.70
CA PRO A 77 14.59 4.59 4.98
C PRO A 77 13.22 5.28 4.95
N ARG A 78 12.37 4.89 5.85
CA ARG A 78 11.07 5.54 6.08
C ARG A 78 10.78 5.52 7.56
N ARG A 79 10.02 6.51 8.00
CA ARG A 79 9.60 6.58 9.39
C ARG A 79 8.56 5.50 9.65
N LEU A 80 8.91 4.54 10.49
CA LEU A 80 7.98 3.51 10.93
C LEU A 80 7.20 4.02 12.14
N VAL A 81 5.88 3.80 12.10
CA VAL A 81 5.00 4.15 13.20
C VAL A 81 4.38 2.84 13.71
N SER A 82 4.62 2.55 14.98
CA SER A 82 4.12 1.32 15.61
C SER A 82 2.85 1.59 16.40
N HIS A 83 1.91 0.67 16.33
CA HIS A 83 0.72 0.67 17.17
C HIS A 83 0.28 -0.76 17.44
N GLY A 84 0.49 -1.22 18.69
CA GLY A 84 0.21 -2.59 19.03
C GLY A 84 1.04 -3.55 18.19
N ASN A 85 0.38 -4.44 17.48
CA ASN A 85 1.01 -5.43 16.61
C ASN A 85 1.20 -4.96 15.16
N TYR A 86 0.90 -3.70 14.88
CA TYR A 86 0.98 -3.14 13.53
C TYR A 86 2.11 -2.15 13.40
N ILE A 87 2.74 -2.14 12.23
CA ILE A 87 3.74 -1.16 11.82
C ILE A 87 3.23 -0.52 10.55
N GLY A 88 3.20 0.82 10.52
CA GLY A 88 2.77 1.57 9.34
C GLY A 88 3.86 2.51 8.85
N PHE A 89 3.87 2.76 7.56
CA PHE A 89 4.74 3.75 6.94
C PHE A 89 4.16 4.22 5.61
N ASN A 90 4.62 5.38 5.19
CA ASN A 90 4.28 5.95 3.89
C ASN A 90 5.45 5.77 2.92
N PHE A 91 5.13 5.59 1.65
CA PHE A 91 6.14 5.54 0.60
C PHE A 91 5.57 6.08 -0.71
N ARG A 92 6.45 6.43 -1.64
CA ARG A 92 6.05 7.00 -2.92
C ARG A 92 6.35 6.02 -4.04
N ILE A 93 5.50 6.06 -5.06
CA ILE A 93 5.67 5.27 -6.27
C ILE A 93 5.36 6.12 -7.48
N THR A 94 6.17 5.99 -8.53
CA THR A 94 5.93 6.64 -9.80
C THR A 94 5.13 5.71 -10.68
N VAL A 95 4.00 6.19 -11.15
CA VAL A 95 3.06 5.43 -11.96
C VAL A 95 2.56 6.27 -13.13
N GLN A 96 1.79 5.65 -13.97
CA GLN A 96 1.08 6.30 -15.06
C GLN A 96 -0.39 5.94 -14.96
N HIS A 97 -1.24 6.95 -15.08
CA HIS A 97 -2.68 6.71 -15.17
C HIS A 97 -2.98 5.96 -16.47
N ARG A 98 -3.77 4.89 -16.40
CA ARG A 98 -4.05 4.04 -17.58
C ARG A 98 -4.67 4.79 -18.76
N ARG A 99 -5.35 5.91 -18.48
CA ARG A 99 -6.02 6.74 -19.49
C ARG A 99 -5.29 8.05 -19.82
N LYS A 100 -4.14 8.29 -19.21
CA LYS A 100 -3.36 9.53 -19.39
C LYS A 100 -1.90 9.15 -19.58
N ASP A 101 -1.21 9.87 -20.45
CA ASP A 101 0.19 9.55 -20.75
C ASP A 101 1.21 10.21 -19.83
N ALA A 102 0.78 11.00 -18.87
CA ALA A 102 1.68 11.71 -17.97
C ALA A 102 2.02 10.86 -16.75
N PRO A 103 3.30 10.77 -16.37
CA PRO A 103 3.70 10.13 -15.09
C PRO A 103 3.14 10.90 -13.90
N GLU A 104 2.90 10.18 -12.83
CA GLU A 104 2.32 10.70 -11.61
C GLU A 104 3.00 10.05 -10.42
N ILE A 105 3.27 10.81 -9.37
CA ILE A 105 3.80 10.29 -8.12
C ILE A 105 2.65 10.12 -7.14
N LEU A 106 2.45 8.89 -6.69
CA LEU A 106 1.46 8.58 -5.67
C LEU A 106 2.13 8.39 -4.33
N GLU A 107 1.44 8.81 -3.28
CA GLU A 107 1.82 8.49 -1.92
C GLU A 107 0.93 7.36 -1.42
N LEU A 108 1.56 6.27 -0.99
CA LEU A 108 0.88 5.09 -0.49
C LEU A 108 1.17 4.90 0.99
N GLU A 109 0.23 4.30 1.68
CA GLU A 109 0.44 3.82 3.03
C GLU A 109 0.46 2.30 3.02
N ALA A 110 1.43 1.72 3.73
CA ALA A 110 1.48 0.30 4.02
C ALA A 110 1.35 0.09 5.52
N VAL A 111 0.53 -0.88 5.89
CA VAL A 111 0.41 -1.33 7.28
C VAL A 111 0.67 -2.82 7.30
N ILE A 112 1.61 -3.24 8.14
CA ILE A 112 2.00 -4.64 8.29
C ILE A 112 1.57 -5.10 9.67
N GLY A 113 0.85 -6.20 9.74
CA GLY A 113 0.41 -6.76 10.99
C GLY A 113 -0.22 -8.13 10.83
N PRO A 114 -0.68 -8.72 11.93
CA PRO A 114 -1.28 -10.05 11.89
C PRO A 114 -2.56 -10.05 11.05
N CYS A 115 -2.71 -11.07 10.24
CA CYS A 115 -3.89 -11.29 9.39
C CYS A 115 -4.77 -12.37 10.02
N ASP A 116 -4.32 -13.61 9.96
CA ASP A 116 -5.02 -14.76 10.53
C ASP A 116 -4.12 -15.42 11.58
N GLY A 117 -4.38 -15.14 12.85
CA GLY A 117 -3.58 -15.69 13.93
C GLY A 117 -2.13 -15.17 13.90
N ARG A 118 -1.19 -16.02 13.48
CA ARG A 118 0.25 -15.72 13.52
C ARG A 118 0.83 -15.22 12.20
N ARG A 119 0.04 -15.19 11.14
CA ARG A 119 0.55 -14.80 9.83
C ARG A 119 0.54 -13.29 9.69
N LEU A 120 1.60 -12.75 9.08
CA LEU A 120 1.69 -11.34 8.76
C LEU A 120 1.10 -11.07 7.38
N ALA A 121 0.55 -9.88 7.24
CA ALA A 121 0.08 -9.37 5.97
C ALA A 121 0.44 -7.89 5.84
N ALA A 122 0.69 -7.48 4.62
CA ALA A 122 0.83 -6.07 4.26
C ALA A 122 -0.48 -5.60 3.62
N TYR A 123 -0.98 -4.48 4.10
CA TYR A 123 -2.17 -3.81 3.57
C TYR A 123 -1.72 -2.49 2.97
N VAL A 124 -2.03 -2.26 1.70
CA VAL A 124 -1.53 -1.09 0.95
C VAL A 124 -2.69 -0.35 0.31
N TRP A 125 -2.72 0.96 0.48
CA TRP A 125 -3.72 1.83 -0.12
C TRP A 125 -3.15 3.20 -0.46
N LEU A 126 -3.87 3.91 -1.33
CA LEU A 126 -3.55 5.25 -1.74
C LEU A 126 -3.91 6.24 -0.62
N ILE A 127 -2.97 7.10 -0.28
CA ILE A 127 -3.26 8.25 0.57
C ILE A 127 -3.84 9.33 -0.34
N GLU A 128 -5.13 9.56 -0.20
CA GLU A 128 -5.76 10.65 -0.92
C GLU A 128 -5.41 11.96 -0.25
N PRO A 129 -5.03 12.99 -1.04
CA PRO A 129 -4.82 14.31 -0.46
C PRO A 129 -6.12 14.76 0.20
N PRO A 130 -6.03 15.48 1.34
CA PRO A 130 -7.24 16.03 1.94
C PRO A 130 -7.96 16.87 0.90
N SER A 131 -9.27 16.66 0.77
CA SER A 131 -10.08 17.48 -0.10
C SER A 131 -9.84 18.94 0.28
N ASP A 132 -9.52 19.76 -0.73
CA ASP A 132 -9.31 21.17 -0.51
C ASP A 132 -10.54 21.76 0.19
N PRO A 133 -10.33 22.47 1.32
CA PRO A 133 -11.45 23.14 1.94
C PRO A 133 -12.07 24.12 0.94
N PRO A 134 -13.37 24.17 0.88
CA PRO A 134 -14.06 25.05 -0.07
C PRO A 134 -13.96 26.49 0.41
N PHE A 135 -12.89 27.11 0.11
CA PHE A 135 -12.82 28.56 0.29
C PHE A 135 -12.77 29.27 -1.00
#